data_7568820204c5666a93257919fa5eb18d
#
_entry.id   7568820204c5666a93257919fa5eb18d
#
_cell.length_a   1.000
_cell.length_b   1.000
_cell.length_c   1.000
_cell.angle_alpha   90.00
_cell.angle_beta   90.00
_cell.angle_gamma   90.00
#
_symmetry.space_group_name_H-M   'P 1'
#
loop_
_entity.id
_entity.type
_entity.pdbx_description
1 polymer ?
#
loop_
_entity_poly.entity_id
_entity_poly.type
_entity_poly.pdbx_seq_one_letter_code
_entity_poly.pdbx_strand_id
1 'polypeptide(L)'
;MKQFLPILIFLCFISCGGPKGNWSEPRVILISIDGLRGDILSNPAYTKDCPNLTRLMRDGAYCSNVQSVFPSLTYPSHTSMITGVTPAKHGIVNNRPFTPENNFVDWYWYADSIQVPTLIKNAKQKGLVTLGISWPVSVGAKMDWMLPEIKTVNDTISTIDLVRKHDHP
;
A
#
# COMPACT_ATOMS: atom_id res chain seq x y z
N MET A 1 45.41 8.05 -39.26
CA MET A 1 44.19 7.36 -38.82
C MET A 1 44.45 6.49 -37.59
N LYS A 2 44.69 7.05 -36.45
CA LYS A 2 44.84 6.29 -35.16
C LYS A 2 44.78 7.30 -34.02
N GLN A 3 43.63 7.69 -33.49
CA GLN A 3 43.53 8.40 -32.19
C GLN A 3 42.09 8.72 -31.74
N PHE A 4 41.08 7.90 -32.10
CA PHE A 4 39.68 8.12 -31.65
C PHE A 4 39.08 7.03 -30.74
N LEU A 5 39.89 6.09 -30.23
CA LEU A 5 39.37 4.98 -29.44
C LEU A 5 39.34 5.16 -27.92
N PRO A 6 40.07 6.08 -27.23
CA PRO A 6 39.99 6.18 -25.78
C PRO A 6 38.82 7.04 -25.24
N ILE A 7 38.14 7.86 -26.07
CA ILE A 7 37.08 8.77 -25.57
C ILE A 7 35.75 8.03 -25.37
N LEU A 8 35.50 6.95 -26.06
CA LEU A 8 34.22 6.22 -25.97
C LEU A 8 34.12 5.34 -24.69
N ILE A 9 35.22 4.97 -24.08
CA ILE A 9 35.23 4.12 -22.87
C ILE A 9 34.95 4.92 -21.58
N PHE A 10 35.17 6.23 -21.60
CA PHE A 10 34.98 7.08 -20.39
C PHE A 10 33.53 7.53 -20.16
N LEU A 11 32.66 7.38 -21.15
CA LEU A 11 31.24 7.79 -21.04
C LEU A 11 30.32 6.73 -20.42
N CYS A 12 30.80 5.50 -20.21
CA CYS A 12 29.97 4.42 -19.64
C CYS A 12 29.96 4.37 -18.09
N PHE A 13 30.70 5.22 -17.40
CA PHE A 13 30.78 5.19 -15.92
C PHE A 13 29.96 6.26 -15.19
N ILE A 14 29.19 7.09 -15.90
CA ILE A 14 28.43 8.21 -15.29
C ILE A 14 26.96 7.85 -15.01
N SER A 15 26.51 6.63 -15.25
CA SER A 15 25.08 6.27 -15.18
C SER A 15 24.71 5.32 -14.05
N CYS A 16 25.25 5.51 -12.84
CA CYS A 16 24.72 4.81 -11.65
C CYS A 16 24.79 5.68 -10.38
N GLY A 17 24.41 6.94 -10.50
CA GLY A 17 24.15 7.82 -9.38
C GLY A 17 22.66 8.02 -9.21
N GLY A 18 21.90 6.99 -8.78
CA GLY A 18 20.58 7.21 -8.23
C GLY A 18 20.66 8.20 -7.07
N PRO A 19 19.60 8.96 -6.78
CA PRO A 19 19.63 9.93 -5.69
C PRO A 19 20.08 9.22 -4.41
N LYS A 20 21.22 9.63 -3.87
CA LYS A 20 21.70 9.18 -2.57
C LYS A 20 20.74 9.73 -1.53
N GLY A 21 19.67 8.99 -1.24
CA GLY A 21 18.76 9.34 -0.17
C GLY A 21 19.53 9.46 1.14
N ASN A 22 19.28 10.52 1.89
CA ASN A 22 19.82 10.65 3.23
C ASN A 22 19.14 9.59 4.13
N TRP A 23 19.83 8.47 4.35
CA TRP A 23 19.33 7.34 5.12
C TRP A 23 19.22 7.63 6.63
N SER A 24 19.64 8.80 7.09
CA SER A 24 19.53 9.23 8.48
C SER A 24 18.12 9.72 8.87
N GLU A 25 17.26 10.06 7.91
CA GLU A 25 15.92 10.53 8.19
C GLU A 25 14.97 9.38 8.57
N PRO A 26 14.13 9.57 9.61
CA PRO A 26 13.14 8.57 10.01
C PRO A 26 12.18 8.23 8.88
N ARG A 27 11.86 6.94 8.74
CA ARG A 27 10.91 6.43 7.77
C ARG A 27 9.89 5.54 8.45
N VAL A 28 8.67 5.57 7.98
CA VAL A 28 7.59 4.69 8.43
C VAL A 28 7.19 3.78 7.28
N ILE A 29 7.18 2.48 7.51
CA ILE A 29 6.66 1.48 6.59
C ILE A 29 5.50 0.79 7.29
N LEU A 30 4.31 0.90 6.71
CA LEU A 30 3.11 0.17 7.15
C LEU A 30 2.88 -1.00 6.19
N ILE A 31 2.99 -2.22 6.71
CA ILE A 31 2.75 -3.45 5.94
C ILE A 31 1.51 -4.13 6.51
N SER A 32 0.51 -4.38 5.66
CA SER A 32 -0.65 -5.20 5.97
C SER A 32 -0.60 -6.50 5.19
N ILE A 33 -0.86 -7.62 5.85
CA ILE A 33 -0.98 -8.93 5.22
C ILE A 33 -2.42 -9.38 5.42
N ASP A 34 -3.21 -9.27 4.35
CA ASP A 34 -4.63 -9.63 4.39
C ASP A 34 -4.79 -11.14 4.64
N GLY A 35 -5.78 -11.49 5.48
CA GLY A 35 -6.05 -12.89 5.83
C GLY A 35 -5.02 -13.55 6.75
N LEU A 36 -3.99 -12.83 7.24
CA LEU A 36 -3.03 -13.39 8.19
C LEU A 36 -3.69 -13.62 9.55
N ARG A 37 -3.71 -14.87 10.00
CA ARG A 37 -4.26 -15.23 11.32
C ARG A 37 -3.37 -14.67 12.44
N GLY A 38 -4.01 -14.14 13.49
CA GLY A 38 -3.29 -13.55 14.62
C GLY A 38 -2.47 -14.54 15.45
N ASP A 39 -2.79 -15.83 15.39
CA ASP A 39 -2.10 -16.89 16.13
C ASP A 39 -0.85 -17.46 15.41
N ILE A 40 -0.60 -17.08 14.16
CA ILE A 40 0.53 -17.62 13.36
C ILE A 40 1.87 -17.40 14.07
N LEU A 41 2.07 -16.22 14.61
CA LEU A 41 3.34 -15.88 15.25
C LEU A 41 3.44 -16.31 16.72
N SER A 42 2.34 -16.74 17.34
CA SER A 42 2.33 -17.29 18.70
C SER A 42 2.35 -18.83 18.72
N ASN A 43 2.13 -19.49 17.57
CA ASN A 43 2.10 -20.94 17.48
C ASN A 43 3.46 -21.48 16.94
N PRO A 44 4.18 -22.29 17.76
CA PRO A 44 5.48 -22.85 17.36
C PRO A 44 5.45 -23.68 16.07
N ALA A 45 4.30 -24.25 15.70
CA ALA A 45 4.15 -25.02 14.47
C ALA A 45 4.38 -24.14 13.21
N TYR A 46 4.10 -22.85 13.29
CA TYR A 46 4.20 -21.91 12.15
C TYR A 46 5.42 -20.98 12.24
N THR A 47 5.88 -20.64 13.46
CA THR A 47 6.98 -19.67 13.64
C THR A 47 8.30 -20.14 13.03
N LYS A 48 8.55 -21.47 12.97
CA LYS A 48 9.72 -22.06 12.32
C LYS A 48 9.85 -21.67 10.84
N ASP A 49 8.72 -21.47 10.16
CA ASP A 49 8.66 -21.13 8.75
C ASP A 49 8.65 -19.62 8.49
N CYS A 50 8.62 -18.81 9.57
CA CYS A 50 8.58 -17.34 9.53
C CYS A 50 9.73 -16.68 10.32
N PRO A 51 11.01 -17.00 10.02
CA PRO A 51 12.14 -16.56 10.86
C PRO A 51 12.29 -15.04 10.91
N ASN A 52 11.98 -14.31 9.84
CA ASN A 52 12.07 -12.86 9.80
C ASN A 52 10.97 -12.18 10.63
N LEU A 53 9.74 -12.67 10.59
CA LEU A 53 8.66 -12.16 11.43
C LEU A 53 8.94 -12.45 12.90
N THR A 54 9.42 -13.67 13.22
CA THR A 54 9.84 -14.04 14.55
C THR A 54 10.95 -13.13 15.09
N ARG A 55 11.91 -12.74 14.24
CA ARG A 55 12.93 -11.78 14.58
C ARG A 55 12.37 -10.40 14.88
N LEU A 56 11.45 -9.90 14.04
CA LEU A 56 10.77 -8.62 14.27
C LEU A 56 9.98 -8.59 15.58
N MET A 57 9.31 -9.70 15.93
CA MET A 57 8.63 -9.83 17.22
C MET A 57 9.60 -9.72 18.41
N ARG A 58 10.75 -10.39 18.32
CA ARG A 58 11.75 -10.41 19.38
C ARG A 58 12.45 -9.05 19.56
N ASP A 59 12.78 -8.39 18.44
CA ASP A 59 13.60 -7.19 18.41
C ASP A 59 12.75 -5.89 18.47
N GLY A 60 11.43 -6.00 18.33
CA GLY A 60 10.48 -4.89 18.35
C GLY A 60 9.37 -5.05 19.39
N ALA A 61 8.25 -4.37 19.16
CA ALA A 61 7.03 -4.51 19.96
C ALA A 61 6.04 -5.44 19.26
N TYR A 62 5.47 -6.38 20.00
CA TYR A 62 4.50 -7.36 19.49
C TYR A 62 3.21 -7.34 20.29
N CYS A 63 2.08 -7.38 19.59
CA CYS A 63 0.75 -7.57 20.18
C CYS A 63 0.06 -8.77 19.52
N SER A 64 -0.26 -9.78 20.29
CA SER A 64 -0.89 -11.03 19.82
C SER A 64 -2.39 -10.92 19.56
N ASN A 65 -3.05 -9.97 20.21
CA ASN A 65 -4.51 -9.83 20.19
C ASN A 65 -4.92 -8.42 19.75
N VAL A 66 -4.96 -8.22 18.43
CA VAL A 66 -5.51 -6.99 17.85
C VAL A 66 -6.90 -7.28 17.32
N GLN A 67 -7.91 -6.59 17.85
CA GLN A 67 -9.28 -6.71 17.38
C GLN A 67 -9.48 -5.84 16.15
N SER A 68 -9.99 -6.42 15.06
CA SER A 68 -10.41 -5.68 13.88
C SER A 68 -11.68 -4.86 14.15
N VAL A 69 -11.95 -3.89 13.29
CA VAL A 69 -13.22 -3.16 13.29
C VAL A 69 -14.37 -4.05 12.81
N PHE A 70 -15.61 -3.63 13.10
CA PHE A 70 -16.80 -4.25 12.52
C PHE A 70 -17.37 -3.39 11.38
N PRO A 71 -17.68 -3.97 10.21
CA PRO A 71 -17.39 -5.35 9.79
C PRO A 71 -15.89 -5.57 9.53
N SER A 72 -15.39 -6.77 9.88
CA SER A 72 -13.99 -7.16 9.69
C SER A 72 -13.71 -7.63 8.26
N LEU A 73 -14.02 -6.75 7.31
CA LEU A 73 -13.76 -6.95 5.89
C LEU A 73 -12.51 -6.17 5.47
N THR A 74 -11.90 -6.55 4.35
CA THR A 74 -10.64 -5.97 3.86
C THR A 74 -10.71 -4.44 3.77
N TYR A 75 -11.66 -3.88 3.05
CA TYR A 75 -11.72 -2.44 2.78
C TYR A 75 -12.09 -1.61 4.00
N PRO A 76 -13.12 -1.95 4.80
CA PRO A 76 -13.37 -1.28 6.08
C PRO A 76 -12.18 -1.31 7.03
N SER A 77 -11.52 -2.45 7.18
CA SER A 77 -10.38 -2.61 8.10
C SER A 77 -9.16 -1.79 7.66
N HIS A 78 -8.76 -1.87 6.39
CA HIS A 78 -7.62 -1.11 5.86
C HIS A 78 -7.88 0.40 5.87
N THR A 79 -9.12 0.82 5.58
CA THR A 79 -9.48 2.25 5.70
C THR A 79 -9.43 2.73 7.14
N SER A 80 -9.88 1.91 8.10
CA SER A 80 -9.76 2.24 9.52
C SER A 80 -8.31 2.37 9.98
N MET A 81 -7.39 1.53 9.48
CA MET A 81 -5.96 1.63 9.82
C MET A 81 -5.35 2.97 9.40
N ILE A 82 -5.70 3.49 8.22
CA ILE A 82 -5.12 4.74 7.70
C ILE A 82 -5.90 6.01 8.08
N THR A 83 -7.10 5.86 8.67
CA THR A 83 -7.92 7.00 9.10
C THR A 83 -7.99 7.14 10.61
N GLY A 84 -7.74 6.05 11.37
CA GLY A 84 -7.86 6.02 12.82
C GLY A 84 -9.30 6.08 13.33
N VAL A 85 -10.30 5.87 12.46
CA VAL A 85 -11.74 5.92 12.85
C VAL A 85 -12.49 4.69 12.35
N THR A 86 -13.70 4.48 12.86
CA THR A 86 -14.55 3.34 12.52
C THR A 86 -15.19 3.48 11.14
N PRO A 87 -15.67 2.38 10.52
CA PRO A 87 -16.38 2.37 9.25
C PRO A 87 -17.55 3.36 9.16
N ALA A 88 -18.28 3.53 10.24
CA ALA A 88 -19.39 4.51 10.32
C ALA A 88 -18.93 5.97 10.12
N LYS A 89 -17.66 6.29 10.43
CA LYS A 89 -17.11 7.65 10.28
C LYS A 89 -16.40 7.85 8.95
N HIS A 90 -15.66 6.85 8.47
CA HIS A 90 -14.94 7.01 7.19
C HIS A 90 -15.76 6.62 5.97
N GLY A 91 -16.96 6.04 6.13
CA GLY A 91 -17.91 5.77 5.06
C GLY A 91 -17.70 4.45 4.30
N ILE A 92 -16.59 3.76 4.48
CA ILE A 92 -16.32 2.47 3.83
C ILE A 92 -16.82 1.36 4.75
N VAL A 93 -18.06 0.93 4.53
CA VAL A 93 -18.77 -0.02 5.40
C VAL A 93 -18.80 -1.45 4.86
N ASN A 94 -18.31 -1.66 3.63
CA ASN A 94 -18.23 -2.95 2.95
C ASN A 94 -17.06 -2.92 1.96
N ASN A 95 -16.74 -4.03 1.31
CA ASN A 95 -15.80 -4.07 0.19
C ASN A 95 -16.39 -3.43 -1.08
N ARG A 96 -17.70 -3.45 -1.21
CA ARG A 96 -18.45 -2.87 -2.34
C ARG A 96 -19.50 -1.88 -1.86
N PRO A 97 -19.76 -0.80 -2.61
CA PRO A 97 -20.86 0.09 -2.34
C PRO A 97 -22.20 -0.66 -2.36
N PHE A 98 -23.09 -0.27 -1.47
CA PHE A 98 -24.49 -0.70 -1.54
C PHE A 98 -25.24 0.15 -2.57
N THR A 99 -26.01 -0.50 -3.44
CA THR A 99 -26.94 0.16 -4.36
C THR A 99 -28.35 -0.36 -4.11
N PRO A 100 -29.38 0.52 -4.11
CA PRO A 100 -30.76 0.12 -3.86
C PRO A 100 -31.28 -0.96 -4.83
N GLU A 101 -30.77 -0.95 -6.06
CA GLU A 101 -31.14 -1.89 -7.14
C GLU A 101 -30.48 -3.26 -6.97
N ASN A 102 -29.73 -3.47 -5.87
CA ASN A 102 -28.95 -4.68 -5.61
C ASN A 102 -28.03 -5.12 -6.78
N ASN A 103 -27.73 -4.18 -7.67
CA ASN A 103 -26.72 -4.37 -8.70
C ASN A 103 -25.37 -4.28 -8.01
N PHE A 104 -24.63 -5.39 -7.99
CA PHE A 104 -23.26 -5.39 -7.46
C PHE A 104 -22.41 -4.47 -8.32
N VAL A 105 -22.32 -3.22 -7.88
CA VAL A 105 -21.39 -2.24 -8.38
C VAL A 105 -20.00 -2.72 -8.02
N ASP A 106 -19.02 -2.15 -8.69
CA ASP A 106 -17.62 -2.40 -8.47
C ASP A 106 -17.20 -2.15 -7.01
N TRP A 107 -15.99 -2.54 -6.69
CA TRP A 107 -15.43 -2.36 -5.36
C TRP A 107 -15.19 -0.87 -5.05
N TYR A 108 -14.97 -0.55 -3.78
CA TYR A 108 -14.53 0.78 -3.37
C TYR A 108 -13.07 1.05 -3.78
N TRP A 109 -12.80 1.16 -5.09
CA TRP A 109 -11.45 1.39 -5.58
C TRP A 109 -10.89 2.77 -5.22
N TYR A 110 -11.75 3.80 -5.24
CA TYR A 110 -11.37 5.20 -5.28
C TYR A 110 -11.27 5.82 -3.89
N ALA A 111 -10.16 6.54 -3.65
CA ALA A 111 -9.89 7.25 -2.40
C ALA A 111 -10.92 8.34 -2.05
N ASP A 112 -11.58 8.90 -3.06
CA ASP A 112 -12.63 9.92 -2.87
C ASP A 112 -13.86 9.39 -2.13
N SER A 113 -14.02 8.07 -2.02
CA SER A 113 -15.06 7.45 -1.21
C SER A 113 -14.82 7.59 0.30
N ILE A 114 -13.59 7.91 0.73
CA ILE A 114 -13.24 8.07 2.14
C ILE A 114 -13.62 9.47 2.61
N GLN A 115 -14.52 9.54 3.59
CA GLN A 115 -15.15 10.78 4.06
C GLN A 115 -14.31 11.58 5.07
N VAL A 116 -13.16 11.07 5.47
CA VAL A 116 -12.28 11.70 6.49
C VAL A 116 -10.83 11.74 6.01
N PRO A 117 -9.98 12.61 6.58
CA PRO A 117 -8.55 12.65 6.25
C PRO A 117 -7.87 11.32 6.56
N THR A 118 -6.97 10.89 5.67
CA THR A 118 -6.13 9.71 5.87
C THR A 118 -4.75 10.09 6.40
N LEU A 119 -4.03 9.13 6.96
CA LEU A 119 -2.61 9.27 7.34
C LEU A 119 -1.77 9.78 6.15
N ILE A 120 -2.05 9.27 4.94
CA ILE A 120 -1.36 9.67 3.70
C ILE A 120 -1.60 11.15 3.39
N LYS A 121 -2.86 11.59 3.43
CA LYS A 121 -3.20 13.01 3.23
C LYS A 121 -2.49 13.91 4.23
N ASN A 122 -2.47 13.50 5.50
CA ASN A 122 -1.79 14.26 6.55
C ASN A 122 -0.26 14.29 6.37
N ALA A 123 0.33 13.18 5.94
CA ALA A 123 1.77 13.10 5.61
C ALA A 123 2.13 14.06 4.47
N LYS A 124 1.34 14.07 3.40
CA LYS A 124 1.52 15.01 2.27
C LYS A 124 1.41 16.47 2.70
N GLN A 125 0.42 16.81 3.53
CA GLN A 125 0.27 18.17 4.05
C GLN A 125 1.48 18.63 4.89
N LYS A 126 2.22 17.70 5.46
CA LYS A 126 3.47 17.96 6.20
C LYS A 126 4.71 17.91 5.29
N GLY A 127 4.57 17.82 3.98
CA GLY A 127 5.68 17.78 3.03
C GLY A 127 6.43 16.45 2.99
N LEU A 128 5.88 15.39 3.57
CA LEU A 128 6.51 14.07 3.52
C LEU A 128 6.30 13.41 2.16
N VAL A 129 7.33 12.69 1.70
CA VAL A 129 7.22 11.83 0.52
C VAL A 129 6.44 10.57 0.88
N THR A 130 5.46 10.22 0.06
CA THR A 130 4.53 9.13 0.30
C THR A 130 4.53 8.13 -0.83
N LEU A 131 4.47 6.85 -0.48
CA LEU A 131 4.37 5.74 -1.43
C LEU A 131 3.29 4.76 -0.97
N GLY A 132 2.49 4.25 -1.90
CA GLY A 132 1.49 3.22 -1.65
C GLY A 132 1.54 2.11 -2.69
N ILE A 133 1.47 0.86 -2.24
CA ILE A 133 1.42 -0.32 -3.10
C ILE A 133 0.24 -1.18 -2.66
N SER A 134 -0.69 -1.43 -3.59
CA SER A 134 -1.84 -2.34 -3.42
C SER A 134 -2.63 -2.08 -2.13
N TRP A 135 -2.74 -0.80 -1.72
CA TRP A 135 -3.57 -0.45 -0.58
C TRP A 135 -5.03 -0.31 -1.01
N PRO A 136 -6.00 -0.94 -0.31
CA PRO A 136 -7.42 -0.80 -0.62
C PRO A 136 -7.89 0.66 -0.57
N VAL A 137 -8.85 1.01 -1.44
CA VAL A 137 -9.44 2.37 -1.52
C VAL A 137 -8.38 3.44 -1.77
N SER A 138 -7.41 3.18 -2.65
CA SER A 138 -6.29 4.11 -2.88
C SER A 138 -6.25 4.73 -4.28
N VAL A 139 -7.05 4.27 -5.23
CA VAL A 139 -7.08 4.84 -6.59
C VAL A 139 -7.37 6.34 -6.53
N GLY A 140 -6.51 7.15 -7.15
CA GLY A 140 -6.61 8.61 -7.13
C GLY A 140 -6.17 9.27 -5.83
N ALA A 141 -5.67 8.54 -4.84
CA ALA A 141 -5.05 9.12 -3.66
C ALA A 141 -3.81 9.92 -4.07
N LYS A 142 -3.68 11.14 -3.53
CA LYS A 142 -2.56 12.04 -3.85
C LYS A 142 -1.30 11.60 -3.11
N MET A 143 -0.62 10.59 -3.65
CA MET A 143 0.71 10.11 -3.23
C MET A 143 1.77 10.54 -4.24
N ASP A 144 3.06 10.50 -3.84
CA ASP A 144 4.15 10.77 -4.78
C ASP A 144 4.37 9.58 -5.73
N TRP A 145 4.19 8.36 -5.19
CA TRP A 145 4.27 7.12 -5.97
C TRP A 145 3.11 6.22 -5.55
N MET A 146 2.37 5.70 -6.51
CA MET A 146 1.24 4.83 -6.20
C MET A 146 1.12 3.72 -7.23
N LEU A 147 1.12 2.48 -6.74
CA LEU A 147 0.65 1.31 -7.46
C LEU A 147 -0.69 0.89 -6.84
N PRO A 148 -1.83 1.27 -7.44
CA PRO A 148 -3.14 1.09 -6.81
C PRO A 148 -3.58 -0.37 -6.78
N GLU A 149 -4.43 -0.73 -5.82
CA GLU A 149 -5.24 -1.93 -5.92
C GLU A 149 -6.47 -1.62 -6.78
N ILE A 150 -6.51 -2.20 -7.98
CA ILE A 150 -7.66 -2.13 -8.89
C ILE A 150 -7.70 -3.38 -9.75
N LYS A 151 -8.89 -3.91 -9.99
CA LYS A 151 -9.11 -5.11 -10.82
C LYS A 151 -10.17 -4.83 -11.87
N THR A 152 -10.10 -5.53 -12.99
CA THR A 152 -11.15 -5.51 -14.00
C THR A 152 -12.37 -6.29 -13.53
N VAL A 153 -13.55 -5.80 -13.86
CA VAL A 153 -14.84 -6.48 -13.61
C VAL A 153 -15.28 -7.27 -14.83
N ASN A 154 -14.67 -6.99 -15.99
CA ASN A 154 -14.95 -7.63 -17.27
C ASN A 154 -13.64 -7.72 -18.07
N ASP A 155 -13.58 -8.67 -19.01
CA ASP A 155 -12.38 -9.04 -19.77
C ASP A 155 -11.96 -8.03 -20.87
N THR A 156 -12.52 -6.82 -20.87
CA THR A 156 -12.27 -5.84 -21.96
C THR A 156 -10.93 -5.10 -21.80
N ILE A 157 -10.39 -5.01 -20.60
CA ILE A 157 -9.10 -4.36 -20.30
C ILE A 157 -8.34 -5.25 -19.33
N SER A 158 -7.06 -5.50 -19.56
CA SER A 158 -6.25 -6.26 -18.60
C SER A 158 -6.09 -5.50 -17.29
N THR A 159 -5.97 -6.23 -16.17
CA THR A 159 -5.68 -5.61 -14.86
C THR A 159 -4.39 -4.79 -14.91
N ILE A 160 -3.38 -5.22 -15.67
CA ILE A 160 -2.11 -4.50 -15.83
C ILE A 160 -2.32 -3.15 -16.51
N ASP A 161 -3.13 -3.09 -17.56
CA ASP A 161 -3.40 -1.82 -18.27
C ASP A 161 -4.25 -0.88 -17.41
N LEU A 162 -5.16 -1.44 -16.61
CA LEU A 162 -5.95 -0.66 -15.67
C LEU A 162 -5.08 -0.06 -14.56
N VAL A 163 -4.16 -0.85 -14.01
CA VAL A 163 -3.18 -0.37 -13.01
C VAL A 163 -2.32 0.75 -13.61
N ARG A 164 -1.75 0.55 -14.81
CA ARG A 164 -0.94 1.57 -15.50
C ARG A 164 -1.68 2.88 -15.76
N LYS A 165 -2.98 2.81 -16.03
CA LYS A 165 -3.83 4.00 -16.24
C LYS A 165 -3.97 4.84 -14.95
N HIS A 166 -3.87 4.23 -13.78
CA HIS A 166 -4.05 4.87 -12.48
C HIS A 166 -2.75 4.95 -11.67
N ASP A 167 -1.64 4.45 -12.23
CA ASP A 167 -0.31 4.57 -11.65
C ASP A 167 0.18 6.03 -11.74
N HIS A 168 0.91 6.46 -10.71
CA HIS A 168 1.60 7.74 -10.71
C HIS A 168 3.11 7.48 -10.66
N PRO A 169 3.87 8.14 -11.57
CA PRO A 169 5.33 7.99 -11.64
C PRO A 169 6.04 8.50 -10.37
#